data_cdde8aef3716470aaae94e3bc2f24ec2
#
_entry.id   cdde8aef3716470aaae94e3bc2f24ec2
#
_cell.length_a   1.000
_cell.length_b   1.000
_cell.length_c   1.000
_cell.angle_alpha   90.00
_cell.angle_beta   90.00
_cell.angle_gamma   90.00
#
_symmetry.space_group_name_H-M   'P 1'
#
loop_
_entity.id
_entity.type
_entity.pdbx_description
1 polymer ?
#
loop_
_entity_poly.entity_id
_entity_poly.type
_entity_poly.pdbx_seq_one_letter_code
_entity_poly.pdbx_strand_id
1 'polypeptide(L)'
;FEYLYVATSDGGISRYNLYSNQYDLPITTAQGLASNNVNSVHFDHNTGIVWASSPGVIQYSYTREGDWRHIDFIDIGLTIKDRITMIGNSDNYIWARANTVYVKMDKSSGILAGIYPMPDEINIKWSKQKSR
;
A
#
# COMPACT_ATOMS: atom_id res chain seq x y z
N PHE A 1 19.85 2.34 2.18
CA PHE A 1 19.71 1.34 1.14
C PHE A 1 18.26 1.22 0.71
N GLU A 2 18.03 0.65 -0.46
CA GLU A 2 16.72 0.65 -1.07
C GLU A 2 16.22 -0.74 -1.37
N TYR A 3 14.91 -0.90 -1.28
CA TYR A 3 14.23 -2.12 -1.69
C TYR A 3 13.30 -1.83 -2.86
N LEU A 4 13.19 -2.81 -3.71
CA LEU A 4 12.09 -2.91 -4.65
C LEU A 4 11.04 -3.82 -4.01
N TYR A 5 9.86 -3.29 -3.78
CA TYR A 5 8.77 -4.04 -3.17
C TYR A 5 7.83 -4.58 -4.23
N VAL A 6 7.46 -5.83 -4.11
CA VAL A 6 6.58 -6.50 -5.07
C VAL A 6 5.44 -7.17 -4.33
N ALA A 7 4.23 -6.81 -4.70
CA ALA A 7 3.02 -7.46 -4.18
C ALA A 7 2.89 -8.85 -4.79
N THR A 8 2.55 -9.83 -3.96
CA THR A 8 2.31 -11.20 -4.42
C THR A 8 0.96 -11.70 -3.94
N SER A 9 0.41 -12.69 -4.64
CA SER A 9 -0.93 -13.20 -4.33
C SER A 9 -0.97 -14.11 -3.10
N ASP A 10 0.17 -14.70 -2.72
CA ASP A 10 0.18 -15.67 -1.61
C ASP A 10 1.45 -15.64 -0.76
N GLY A 11 2.43 -14.84 -1.14
CA GLY A 11 3.72 -14.76 -0.44
C GLY A 11 3.96 -13.43 0.28
N GLY A 12 2.94 -12.61 0.44
CA GLY A 12 3.07 -11.29 1.06
C GLY A 12 3.76 -10.28 0.16
N ILE A 13 4.66 -9.49 0.73
CA ILE A 13 5.42 -8.49 0.00
C ILE A 13 6.84 -9.01 -0.18
N SER A 14 7.23 -9.23 -1.42
CA SER A 14 8.59 -9.60 -1.75
C SER A 14 9.49 -8.37 -1.72
N ARG A 15 10.72 -8.53 -1.25
CA ARG A 15 11.68 -7.43 -1.14
C ARG A 15 12.96 -7.78 -1.88
N TYR A 16 13.28 -6.98 -2.88
CA TYR A 16 14.56 -7.10 -3.57
C TYR A 16 15.47 -5.98 -3.10
N ASN A 17 16.61 -6.36 -2.53
CA ASN A 17 17.59 -5.40 -2.03
C ASN A 17 18.46 -4.94 -3.20
N LEU A 18 18.35 -3.65 -3.55
CA LEU A 18 19.06 -3.10 -4.71
C LEU A 18 20.55 -2.95 -4.45
N TYR A 19 20.98 -2.95 -3.20
CA TYR A 19 22.38 -2.90 -2.84
C TYR A 19 23.08 -4.24 -3.05
N SER A 20 22.50 -5.29 -2.48
CA SER A 20 23.09 -6.63 -2.51
C SER A 20 22.71 -7.43 -3.75
N ASN A 21 21.74 -6.95 -4.52
CA ASN A 21 21.16 -7.67 -5.65
C ASN A 21 20.59 -9.03 -5.26
N GLN A 22 19.96 -9.09 -4.10
CA GLN A 22 19.37 -10.31 -3.56
C GLN A 22 18.00 -10.03 -2.96
N TYR A 23 17.17 -11.07 -2.93
CA TYR A 23 15.93 -10.99 -2.19
C TYR A 23 16.21 -11.17 -0.71
N ASP A 24 15.62 -10.31 0.10
CA ASP A 24 15.58 -10.50 1.54
C ASP A 24 14.32 -11.26 1.92
N LEU A 25 14.17 -11.57 3.19
CA LEU A 25 12.98 -12.24 3.67
C LEU A 25 11.73 -11.40 3.35
N PRO A 26 10.66 -12.03 2.84
CA PRO A 26 9.45 -11.31 2.52
C PRO A 26 8.74 -10.83 3.78
N ILE A 27 7.91 -9.81 3.60
CA ILE A 27 6.99 -9.36 4.65
C ILE A 27 5.70 -10.16 4.49
N THR A 28 5.29 -10.84 5.55
CA THR A 28 4.12 -11.72 5.52
C THR A 28 3.24 -11.46 6.74
N THR A 29 2.24 -12.30 6.92
CA THR A 29 1.40 -12.26 8.13
C THR A 29 2.22 -12.45 9.40
N ALA A 30 3.37 -13.12 9.31
CA ALA A 30 4.27 -13.29 10.46
C ALA A 30 4.81 -11.94 10.96
N GLN A 31 4.90 -10.93 10.09
CA GLN A 31 5.32 -9.58 10.45
C GLN A 31 4.13 -8.65 10.70
N GLY A 32 2.92 -9.12 10.56
CA GLY A 32 1.74 -8.34 10.88
C GLY A 32 0.85 -7.95 9.72
N LEU A 33 1.13 -8.41 8.50
CA LEU A 33 0.20 -8.20 7.39
C LEU A 33 -1.12 -8.88 7.66
N ALA A 34 -2.20 -8.27 7.20
CA ALA A 34 -3.54 -8.86 7.35
C ALA A 34 -3.69 -10.15 6.54
N SER A 35 -2.94 -10.29 5.44
CA SER A 35 -3.02 -11.45 4.56
C SER A 35 -1.73 -11.54 3.76
N ASN A 36 -1.36 -12.75 3.36
CA ASN A 36 -0.27 -12.96 2.40
C ASN A 36 -0.71 -12.67 0.96
N ASN A 37 -1.98 -12.44 0.73
CA ASN A 37 -2.49 -11.99 -0.56
C ASN A 37 -2.42 -10.47 -0.60
N VAL A 38 -1.45 -9.94 -1.33
CA VAL A 38 -1.21 -8.49 -1.41
C VAL A 38 -1.49 -8.05 -2.85
N ASN A 39 -2.40 -7.10 -2.99
CA ASN A 39 -2.84 -6.62 -4.29
C ASN A 39 -1.98 -5.49 -4.84
N SER A 40 -1.44 -4.66 -3.98
CA SER A 40 -0.59 -3.55 -4.37
C SER A 40 0.30 -3.15 -3.20
N VAL A 41 1.44 -2.53 -3.52
CA VAL A 41 2.38 -2.05 -2.51
C VAL A 41 3.01 -0.76 -3.00
N HIS A 42 3.26 0.16 -2.10
CA HIS A 42 3.85 1.46 -2.40
C HIS A 42 4.75 1.91 -1.26
N PHE A 43 5.94 2.37 -1.60
CA PHE A 43 6.85 2.98 -0.64
C PHE A 43 6.75 4.50 -0.76
N ASP A 44 6.38 5.16 0.33
CA ASP A 44 6.31 6.61 0.40
C ASP A 44 7.69 7.15 0.80
N HIS A 45 8.41 7.71 -0.16
CA HIS A 45 9.75 8.23 0.08
C HIS A 45 9.76 9.44 1.03
N ASN A 46 8.64 10.15 1.15
CA ASN A 46 8.57 11.32 2.02
C ASN A 46 8.57 10.93 3.50
N THR A 47 8.00 9.78 3.83
CA THR A 47 7.84 9.35 5.22
C THR A 47 8.60 8.08 5.56
N GLY A 48 9.00 7.31 4.56
CA GLY A 48 9.60 5.99 4.79
C GLY A 48 8.59 4.91 5.11
N ILE A 49 7.31 5.17 4.92
CA ILE A 49 6.25 4.22 5.22
C ILE A 49 5.98 3.34 3.99
N VAL A 50 5.83 2.04 4.23
CA VAL A 50 5.37 1.09 3.21
C VAL A 50 3.86 0.93 3.37
N TRP A 51 3.14 1.12 2.27
CA TRP A 51 1.69 0.93 2.19
C TRP A 51 1.39 -0.27 1.32
N ALA A 52 0.43 -1.08 1.73
CA ALA A 52 0.04 -2.27 0.98
C ALA A 52 -1.45 -2.52 1.12
N SER A 53 -2.04 -3.13 0.09
CA SER A 53 -3.44 -3.53 0.15
C SER A 53 -3.56 -5.04 0.08
N SER A 54 -4.52 -5.55 0.83
CA SER A 54 -4.95 -6.94 0.82
C SER A 54 -6.47 -6.95 0.71
N PRO A 55 -7.10 -8.10 0.48
CA PRO A 55 -8.56 -8.13 0.43
C PRO A 55 -9.19 -7.52 1.68
N GLY A 56 -10.01 -6.48 1.50
CA GLY A 56 -10.75 -5.84 2.57
C GLY A 56 -9.98 -4.85 3.43
N VAL A 57 -8.68 -4.65 3.18
CA VAL A 57 -7.86 -3.81 4.07
C VAL A 57 -6.74 -3.12 3.31
N ILE A 58 -6.44 -1.88 3.69
CA ILE A 58 -5.18 -1.22 3.34
C ILE A 58 -4.38 -1.04 4.63
N GLN A 59 -3.08 -1.25 4.56
CA GLN A 59 -2.24 -1.31 5.74
C GLN A 59 -0.91 -0.61 5.51
N TYR A 60 -0.26 -0.22 6.58
CA TYR A 60 1.00 0.50 6.47
C TYR A 60 1.90 0.24 7.67
N SER A 61 3.20 0.38 7.45
CA SER A 61 4.21 0.20 8.48
C SER A 61 5.46 0.98 8.18
N TYR A 62 6.06 1.52 9.22
CA TYR A 62 7.38 2.16 9.13
C TYR A 62 8.50 1.15 8.97
N THR A 63 8.30 -0.08 9.41
CA THR A 63 9.35 -1.06 9.48
C THR A 63 8.97 -2.35 8.79
N ARG A 64 9.97 -3.13 8.52
CA ARG A 64 9.82 -4.46 7.93
C ARG A 64 9.42 -5.51 8.95
N GLU A 65 9.46 -5.18 10.23
CA GLU A 65 9.48 -6.17 11.31
C GLU A 65 8.22 -6.21 12.14
N GLY A 66 7.12 -5.81 11.55
CA GLY A 66 5.87 -5.81 12.25
C GLY A 66 5.35 -4.40 12.50
N ASP A 67 4.46 -4.27 13.45
CA ASP A 67 3.83 -2.99 13.77
C ASP A 67 3.04 -2.43 12.56
N TRP A 68 2.37 -3.33 11.87
CA TRP A 68 1.49 -2.96 10.77
C TRP A 68 0.17 -2.45 11.32
N ARG A 69 -0.30 -1.34 10.78
CA ARG A 69 -1.60 -0.78 11.10
C ARG A 69 -2.54 -1.03 9.94
N HIS A 70 -3.78 -1.34 10.25
CA HIS A 70 -4.77 -1.77 9.27
C HIS A 70 -5.92 -0.77 9.22
N ILE A 71 -6.37 -0.46 8.00
CA ILE A 71 -7.54 0.38 7.76
C ILE A 71 -8.52 -0.48 6.96
N ASP A 72 -9.68 -0.76 7.54
CA ASP A 72 -10.69 -1.56 6.86
C ASP A 72 -11.30 -0.78 5.70
N PHE A 73 -11.62 -1.48 4.61
CA PHE A 73 -12.20 -0.84 3.43
C PHE A 73 -13.48 -0.09 3.74
N ILE A 74 -14.28 -0.60 4.67
CA ILE A 74 -15.54 0.08 5.03
C ILE A 74 -15.29 1.49 5.59
N ASP A 75 -14.16 1.70 6.24
CA ASP A 75 -13.82 2.99 6.82
C ASP A 75 -13.35 4.01 5.80
N ILE A 76 -13.08 3.57 4.58
CA ILE A 76 -12.64 4.44 3.49
C ILE A 76 -13.59 4.39 2.30
N GLY A 77 -14.84 3.99 2.54
CA GLY A 77 -15.89 4.04 1.54
C GLY A 77 -15.84 2.92 0.52
N LEU A 78 -15.11 1.86 0.79
CA LEU A 78 -15.03 0.70 -0.08
C LEU A 78 -15.75 -0.49 0.55
N THR A 79 -15.97 -1.53 -0.24
CA THR A 79 -16.55 -2.78 0.22
C THR A 79 -15.53 -3.91 0.08
N ILE A 80 -15.83 -5.06 0.67
CA ILE A 80 -14.96 -6.22 0.57
C ILE A 80 -14.80 -6.73 -0.88
N LYS A 81 -15.70 -6.33 -1.77
CA LYS A 81 -15.62 -6.69 -3.19
C LYS A 81 -14.66 -5.81 -3.97
N ASP A 82 -14.29 -4.68 -3.41
CA ASP A 82 -13.36 -3.77 -4.07
C ASP A 82 -11.95 -4.28 -3.95
N ARG A 83 -11.11 -3.88 -4.90
CA ARG A 83 -9.71 -4.24 -4.91
C ARG A 83 -8.90 -3.00 -5.21
N ILE A 84 -7.92 -2.70 -4.35
CA ILE A 84 -6.99 -1.60 -4.58
C ILE A 84 -5.87 -2.12 -5.48
N THR A 85 -5.78 -1.54 -6.67
CA THR A 85 -4.82 -1.97 -7.69
C THR A 85 -3.58 -1.10 -7.75
N MET A 86 -3.66 0.12 -7.22
CA MET A 86 -2.56 1.07 -7.23
C MET A 86 -2.62 1.92 -5.97
N ILE A 87 -1.46 2.22 -5.42
CA ILE A 87 -1.32 3.14 -4.29
C ILE A 87 -0.32 4.20 -4.69
N GLY A 88 -0.57 5.43 -4.30
CA GLY A 88 0.33 6.54 -4.54
C GLY A 88 0.35 7.51 -3.38
N ASN A 89 1.28 8.45 -3.40
CA ASN A 89 1.35 9.50 -2.40
C ASN A 89 1.55 10.87 -3.02
N SER A 90 0.93 11.86 -2.43
CA SER A 90 1.33 13.25 -2.55
C SER A 90 2.03 13.66 -1.26
N ASP A 91 2.23 14.95 -1.03
CA ASP A 91 2.93 15.40 0.18
C ASP A 91 2.17 15.06 1.46
N ASN A 92 0.84 15.19 1.42
CA ASN A 92 0.01 15.04 2.61
C ASN A 92 -0.99 13.90 2.55
N TYR A 93 -1.11 13.22 1.42
CA TYR A 93 -2.18 12.24 1.20
C TYR A 93 -1.66 10.95 0.62
N ILE A 94 -2.36 9.87 0.97
CA ILE A 94 -2.21 8.58 0.31
C ILE A 94 -3.42 8.41 -0.60
N TRP A 95 -3.16 8.00 -1.82
CA TRP A 95 -4.17 7.72 -2.82
C TRP A 95 -4.22 6.25 -3.12
N ALA A 96 -5.44 5.72 -3.25
CA ALA A 96 -5.65 4.33 -3.62
C ALA A 96 -6.66 4.26 -4.75
N ARG A 97 -6.31 3.56 -5.81
CA ARG A 97 -7.25 3.33 -6.92
C ARG A 97 -7.96 2.01 -6.69
N ALA A 98 -9.29 2.06 -6.67
CA ALA A 98 -10.14 0.89 -6.50
C ALA A 98 -11.23 0.91 -7.56
N ASN A 99 -11.20 -0.03 -8.48
CA ASN A 99 -12.13 -0.09 -9.61
C ASN A 99 -12.11 1.23 -10.40
N THR A 100 -13.19 2.00 -10.32
CA THR A 100 -13.35 3.25 -11.08
C THR A 100 -13.21 4.49 -10.20
N VAL A 101 -12.83 4.33 -8.94
CA VAL A 101 -12.74 5.46 -8.00
C VAL A 101 -11.34 5.56 -7.43
N TYR A 102 -11.01 6.76 -6.96
CA TYR A 102 -9.78 7.06 -6.26
C TYR A 102 -10.11 7.49 -4.84
N VAL A 103 -9.54 6.80 -3.88
CA VAL A 103 -9.73 7.09 -2.46
C VAL A 103 -8.55 7.92 -1.99
N LYS A 104 -8.86 9.02 -1.33
CA LYS A 104 -7.86 9.95 -0.77
C LYS A 104 -7.90 9.85 0.73
N MET A 105 -6.77 9.56 1.35
CA MET A 105 -6.64 9.43 2.80
C MET A 105 -5.60 10.39 3.32
N ASP A 106 -5.84 10.94 4.49
CA ASP A 106 -4.84 11.74 5.18
C ASP A 106 -3.66 10.85 5.55
N LYS A 107 -2.47 11.25 5.17
CA LYS A 107 -1.27 10.44 5.32
C LYS A 107 -0.90 10.18 6.78
N SER A 108 -1.14 11.14 7.64
CA SER A 108 -0.73 11.04 9.04
C SER A 108 -1.73 10.29 9.91
N SER A 109 -3.01 10.33 9.57
CA SER A 109 -4.08 9.73 10.39
C SER A 109 -4.70 8.49 9.75
N GLY A 110 -4.58 8.33 8.43
CA GLY A 110 -5.28 7.29 7.70
C GLY A 110 -6.77 7.54 7.52
N ILE A 111 -7.23 8.74 7.87
CA ILE A 111 -8.65 9.07 7.78
C ILE A 111 -9.02 9.44 6.37
N LEU A 112 -10.18 8.97 5.93
CA LEU A 112 -10.72 9.28 4.61
C LEU A 112 -10.86 10.78 4.42
N ALA A 113 -10.28 11.31 3.35
CA ALA A 113 -10.40 12.72 2.97
C ALA A 113 -11.39 12.91 1.81
N GLY A 114 -11.59 11.90 0.99
CA GLY A 114 -12.55 11.97 -0.10
C GLY A 114 -12.45 10.79 -1.06
N ILE A 115 -13.48 10.67 -1.91
CA ILE A 115 -13.53 9.67 -2.97
C ILE A 115 -13.86 10.40 -4.26
N TYR A 116 -13.07 10.16 -5.30
CA TYR A 116 -13.13 10.94 -6.54
C TYR A 116 -13.14 10.03 -7.75
N PRO A 117 -13.80 10.43 -8.84
CA PRO A 117 -13.65 9.71 -10.11
C PRO A 117 -12.27 9.92 -10.74
N MET A 118 -11.62 11.04 -10.43
CA MET A 118 -10.25 11.36 -10.82
C MET A 118 -9.58 12.10 -9.66
N PRO A 119 -8.27 11.92 -9.46
CA PRO A 119 -7.59 12.65 -8.39
C PRO A 119 -7.70 14.16 -8.56
N ASP A 120 -7.80 14.87 -7.45
CA ASP A 120 -7.81 16.33 -7.42
C ASP A 120 -6.41 16.92 -7.21
N GLU A 121 -5.39 16.08 -7.24
CA GLU A 121 -3.99 16.48 -7.14
C GLU A 121 -3.23 15.99 -8.36
N ILE A 122 -2.21 16.73 -8.78
CA ILE A 122 -1.41 16.36 -9.96
C ILE A 122 -0.01 15.85 -9.61
N ASN A 123 0.42 15.99 -8.36
CA ASN A 123 1.77 15.62 -7.93
C ASN A 123 1.81 14.27 -7.21
N ILE A 124 0.98 13.34 -7.65
CA ILE A 124 0.92 12.03 -7.02
C ILE A 124 2.00 11.14 -7.61
N LYS A 125 2.77 10.52 -6.74
CA LYS A 125 3.74 9.50 -7.13
C LYS A 125 3.10 8.14 -6.92
N TRP A 126 2.82 7.47 -8.02
CA TRP A 126 2.17 6.16 -8.02
C TRP A 126 3.19 5.05 -7.93
N SER A 127 2.80 3.96 -7.30
CA SER A 127 3.61 2.75 -7.26
C SER A 127 3.79 2.21 -8.68
N LYS A 128 4.98 1.72 -8.97
CA LYS A 128 5.31 1.12 -10.27
C LYS A 128 5.31 -0.39 -10.21
N GLN A 129 4.91 -0.94 -9.09
CA GLN A 129 4.92 -2.37 -8.87
C GLN A 129 3.78 -3.04 -9.60
N LYS A 130 4.07 -4.22 -10.12
CA LYS A 130 3.05 -5.10 -10.67
C LYS A 130 2.86 -6.24 -9.69
N SER A 131 1.60 -6.57 -9.41
CA SER A 131 1.31 -7.74 -8.58
C SER A 131 1.60 -9.02 -9.35
N ARG A 132 1.94 -10.03 -8.62
CA ARG A 132 2.20 -11.35 -9.17
C ARG A 132 1.19 -12.35 -8.69
#